data_954a072854bc5a4540329ff1294ff5d6
#
_entry.id   954a072854bc5a4540329ff1294ff5d6
#
_cell.length_a   1.000
_cell.length_b   1.000
_cell.length_c   1.000
_cell.angle_alpha   90.00
_cell.angle_beta   90.00
_cell.angle_gamma   90.00
#
_symmetry.space_group_name_H-M   'P 1'
#
loop_
_entity.id
_entity.type
_entity.pdbx_description
1 polymer ?
#
loop_
_entity_poly.entity_id
_entity_poly.type
_entity_poly.pdbx_seq_one_letter_code
_entity_poly.pdbx_strand_id
1 'polypeptide(L)'
;INDARHRVNGVATLTTTINTATELGATFDLTEVVSDQAVSATRTVKIVNDKDLVVMDEIKARTDKSAKVRWCMVTPAVPTVESNRIVLTNGSKVMYLTASGSVKPTYKQWSTTSENFYDQANPGTYMVGFEATVTANQTVTFTTTLSPK
;
A
#
# COMPACT_ATOMS: atom_id res chain seq x y z
N ILE A 1 1.53 -4.52 -8.67
CA ILE A 1 2.84 -4.30 -9.31
C ILE A 1 2.65 -4.32 -10.82
N ASN A 2 3.25 -3.36 -11.56
CA ASN A 2 3.19 -3.23 -13.03
C ASN A 2 1.76 -3.17 -13.60
N ASP A 3 0.82 -2.58 -12.87
CA ASP A 3 -0.62 -2.55 -13.19
C ASP A 3 -1.26 -3.94 -13.37
N ALA A 4 -0.54 -5.00 -13.01
CA ALA A 4 -1.07 -6.35 -13.01
C ALA A 4 -1.95 -6.60 -11.78
N ARG A 5 -2.97 -7.42 -11.95
CA ARG A 5 -3.80 -7.92 -10.84
C ARG A 5 -2.99 -8.90 -9.98
N HIS A 6 -3.38 -9.06 -8.74
CA HIS A 6 -2.90 -10.14 -7.90
C HIS A 6 -3.31 -11.49 -8.49
N ARG A 7 -2.53 -12.53 -8.23
CA ARG A 7 -2.89 -13.89 -8.66
C ARG A 7 -4.15 -14.34 -7.93
N VAL A 8 -5.11 -14.91 -8.68
CA VAL A 8 -6.38 -15.39 -8.13
C VAL A 8 -6.17 -16.50 -7.10
N ASN A 9 -5.19 -17.38 -7.33
CA ASN A 9 -4.86 -18.49 -6.43
C ASN A 9 -3.64 -18.20 -5.53
N GLY A 10 -3.20 -16.95 -5.46
CA GLY A 10 -2.09 -16.57 -4.59
C GLY A 10 -2.52 -16.54 -3.12
N VAL A 11 -1.71 -17.11 -2.26
CA VAL A 11 -1.95 -17.15 -0.81
C VAL A 11 -1.00 -16.19 -0.10
N ALA A 12 -1.55 -15.39 0.82
CA ALA A 12 -0.77 -14.59 1.75
C ALA A 12 -0.56 -15.41 3.03
N THR A 13 0.70 -15.70 3.37
CA THR A 13 1.03 -16.52 4.53
C THR A 13 1.41 -15.66 5.72
N LEU A 14 0.75 -15.82 6.85
CA LEU A 14 1.13 -15.21 8.12
C LEU A 14 2.49 -15.79 8.57
N THR A 15 3.49 -14.93 8.75
CA THR A 15 4.84 -15.33 9.16
C THR A 15 5.15 -14.95 10.60
N THR A 16 4.64 -13.82 11.09
CA THR A 16 4.92 -13.32 12.42
C THR A 16 3.73 -12.55 12.98
N THR A 17 3.47 -12.69 14.26
CA THR A 17 2.56 -11.81 15.02
C THR A 17 3.36 -10.84 15.88
N ILE A 18 2.88 -9.61 16.02
CA ILE A 18 3.46 -8.55 16.85
C ILE A 18 2.45 -8.24 17.95
N ASN A 19 2.85 -8.43 19.20
CA ASN A 19 2.02 -8.12 20.37
C ASN A 19 2.93 -7.64 21.51
N THR A 20 3.12 -6.33 21.58
CA THR A 20 3.94 -5.66 22.59
C THR A 20 3.10 -4.61 23.30
N ALA A 21 3.68 -3.92 24.29
CA ALA A 21 2.99 -2.84 24.99
C ALA A 21 2.62 -1.64 24.08
N THR A 22 3.31 -1.47 22.94
CA THR A 22 3.15 -0.29 22.05
C THR A 22 2.82 -0.66 20.61
N GLU A 23 2.88 -1.93 20.24
CA GLU A 23 2.66 -2.38 18.87
C GLU A 23 1.79 -3.64 18.84
N LEU A 24 0.78 -3.61 18.00
CA LEU A 24 -0.09 -4.76 17.72
C LEU A 24 -0.21 -4.95 16.21
N GLY A 25 0.14 -6.13 15.70
CA GLY A 25 0.12 -6.35 14.25
C GLY A 25 0.60 -7.71 13.81
N ALA A 26 0.90 -7.83 12.53
CA ALA A 26 1.37 -9.06 11.91
C ALA A 26 2.18 -8.79 10.64
N THR A 27 3.03 -9.77 10.28
CA THR A 27 3.78 -9.81 9.02
C THR A 27 3.28 -10.97 8.17
N PHE A 28 3.14 -10.70 6.88
CA PHE A 28 2.68 -11.64 5.87
C PHE A 28 3.70 -11.75 4.74
N ASP A 29 3.95 -12.98 4.28
CA ASP A 29 4.57 -13.24 3.00
C ASP A 29 3.52 -13.13 1.89
N LEU A 30 3.72 -12.23 0.94
CA LEU A 30 2.87 -11.98 -0.21
C LEU A 30 3.50 -12.46 -1.53
N THR A 31 4.61 -13.17 -1.46
CA THR A 31 5.39 -13.56 -2.64
C THR A 31 4.55 -14.32 -3.65
N GLU A 32 3.73 -15.26 -3.20
CA GLU A 32 2.86 -16.04 -4.08
C GLU A 32 1.78 -15.17 -4.75
N VAL A 33 1.28 -14.15 -4.04
CA VAL A 33 0.26 -13.22 -4.56
C VAL A 33 0.77 -12.38 -5.73
N VAL A 34 2.08 -12.11 -5.78
CA VAL A 34 2.74 -11.25 -6.78
C VAL A 34 3.82 -11.96 -7.59
N SER A 35 3.91 -13.29 -7.55
CA SER A 35 5.03 -14.07 -8.07
C SER A 35 5.33 -13.85 -9.56
N ASP A 36 4.35 -13.43 -10.36
CA ASP A 36 4.54 -13.10 -11.77
C ASP A 36 5.16 -11.72 -11.98
N GLN A 37 5.19 -10.88 -10.94
CA GLN A 37 5.57 -9.47 -11.02
C GLN A 37 6.79 -9.11 -10.18
N ALA A 38 7.06 -9.86 -9.11
CA ALA A 38 8.19 -9.66 -8.21
C ALA A 38 8.83 -11.00 -7.83
N VAL A 39 10.07 -10.95 -7.36
CA VAL A 39 10.78 -12.14 -6.81
C VAL A 39 10.25 -12.47 -5.43
N SER A 40 10.02 -11.44 -4.62
CA SER A 40 9.43 -11.58 -3.29
C SER A 40 8.69 -10.31 -2.87
N ALA A 41 7.72 -10.47 -1.98
CA ALA A 41 7.05 -9.36 -1.32
C ALA A 41 6.64 -9.78 0.09
N THR A 42 6.91 -8.91 1.07
CA THR A 42 6.41 -9.07 2.44
C THR A 42 5.67 -7.81 2.87
N ARG A 43 4.69 -7.96 3.74
CA ARG A 43 3.95 -6.83 4.34
C ARG A 43 3.82 -7.02 5.84
N THR A 44 4.22 -6.01 6.59
CA THR A 44 3.89 -5.88 8.01
C THR A 44 2.82 -4.82 8.17
N VAL A 45 1.74 -5.15 8.87
CA VAL A 45 0.69 -4.20 9.23
C VAL A 45 0.63 -4.14 10.75
N LYS A 46 0.73 -2.95 11.33
CA LYS A 46 0.68 -2.78 12.79
C LYS A 46 0.05 -1.45 13.19
N ILE A 47 -0.59 -1.46 14.36
CA ILE A 47 -0.98 -0.24 15.09
C ILE A 47 0.14 0.06 16.08
N VAL A 48 0.55 1.31 16.12
CA VAL A 48 1.63 1.80 16.98
C VAL A 48 1.05 2.83 17.96
N ASN A 49 1.31 2.64 19.26
CA ASN A 49 0.86 3.49 20.35
C ASN A 49 -0.67 3.75 20.34
N ASP A 50 -1.46 2.76 19.97
CA ASP A 50 -2.93 2.82 19.83
C ASP A 50 -3.43 3.97 18.93
N LYS A 51 -2.57 4.47 18.05
CA LYS A 51 -2.84 5.69 17.28
C LYS A 51 -2.57 5.54 15.80
N ASP A 52 -1.35 5.16 15.44
CA ASP A 52 -0.89 5.17 14.05
C ASP A 52 -1.02 3.78 13.42
N LEU A 53 -1.63 3.70 12.26
CA LEU A 53 -1.57 2.50 11.44
C LEU A 53 -0.33 2.59 10.54
N VAL A 54 0.58 1.64 10.71
CA VAL A 54 1.83 1.54 9.95
C VAL A 54 1.79 0.29 9.08
N VAL A 55 2.03 0.48 7.79
CA VAL A 55 2.19 -0.60 6.80
C VAL A 55 3.60 -0.54 6.24
N MET A 56 4.37 -1.59 6.44
CA MET A 56 5.73 -1.73 5.92
C MET A 56 5.74 -2.79 4.83
N ASP A 57 6.18 -2.44 3.65
CA ASP A 57 6.33 -3.35 2.52
C ASP A 57 7.80 -3.49 2.15
N GLU A 58 8.25 -4.72 1.94
CA GLU A 58 9.52 -5.02 1.29
C GLU A 58 9.22 -5.76 -0.01
N ILE A 59 9.80 -5.29 -1.12
CA ILE A 59 9.56 -5.83 -2.46
C ILE A 59 10.89 -5.99 -3.17
N LYS A 60 11.16 -7.19 -3.67
CA LYS A 60 12.29 -7.47 -4.56
C LYS A 60 11.82 -7.53 -6.00
N ALA A 61 12.27 -6.58 -6.81
CA ALA A 61 11.98 -6.57 -8.24
C ALA A 61 12.65 -7.78 -8.96
N ARG A 62 12.08 -8.19 -10.07
CA ARG A 62 12.65 -9.23 -10.93
C ARG A 62 14.02 -8.81 -11.44
N THR A 63 14.83 -9.80 -11.81
CA THR A 63 16.19 -9.56 -12.33
C THR A 63 16.20 -9.00 -13.76
N ASP A 64 15.14 -9.29 -14.52
CA ASP A 64 15.00 -9.00 -15.95
C ASP A 64 14.29 -7.68 -16.26
N LYS A 65 13.59 -7.08 -15.26
CA LYS A 65 12.84 -5.85 -15.48
C LYS A 65 12.60 -5.05 -14.20
N SER A 66 12.47 -3.73 -14.36
CA SER A 66 12.02 -2.82 -13.29
C SER A 66 10.56 -3.11 -12.90
N ALA A 67 10.20 -2.78 -11.67
CA ALA A 67 8.84 -2.90 -11.16
C ALA A 67 8.25 -1.51 -10.86
N LYS A 68 7.10 -1.19 -11.45
CA LYS A 68 6.25 -0.09 -11.00
C LYS A 68 5.40 -0.61 -9.84
N VAL A 69 5.68 -0.14 -8.64
CA VAL A 69 4.93 -0.48 -7.43
C VAL A 69 3.86 0.58 -7.21
N ARG A 70 2.62 0.15 -7.03
CA ARG A 70 1.51 0.98 -6.56
C ARG A 70 1.07 0.47 -5.19
N TRP A 71 1.17 1.32 -4.19
CA TRP A 71 0.50 1.13 -2.91
C TRP A 71 -0.78 1.95 -2.93
N CYS A 72 -1.92 1.33 -2.64
CA CYS A 72 -3.18 2.06 -2.64
C CYS A 72 -4.18 1.49 -1.64
N MET A 73 -5.08 2.33 -1.21
CA MET A 73 -6.26 2.00 -0.42
C MET A 73 -7.49 2.72 -0.97
N VAL A 74 -8.67 2.15 -0.72
CA VAL A 74 -9.95 2.80 -1.00
C VAL A 74 -10.49 3.41 0.28
N THR A 75 -11.01 4.63 0.21
CA THR A 75 -11.51 5.38 1.36
C THR A 75 -12.72 6.23 0.97
N PRO A 76 -13.72 6.41 1.86
CA PRO A 76 -14.78 7.40 1.69
C PRO A 76 -14.34 8.83 2.08
N ALA A 77 -13.17 8.99 2.72
CA ALA A 77 -12.64 10.30 3.08
C ALA A 77 -12.19 11.06 1.82
N VAL A 78 -12.54 12.34 1.74
CA VAL A 78 -12.15 13.23 0.63
C VAL A 78 -10.63 13.47 0.67
N PRO A 79 -9.89 13.11 -0.36
CA PRO A 79 -8.44 13.27 -0.39
C PRO A 79 -8.00 14.63 -0.93
N THR A 80 -6.94 15.18 -0.35
CA THR A 80 -6.13 16.26 -0.92
C THR A 80 -4.70 15.74 -1.09
N VAL A 81 -4.26 15.62 -2.33
CA VAL A 81 -2.91 15.12 -2.65
C VAL A 81 -1.91 16.28 -2.59
N GLU A 82 -0.94 16.18 -1.69
CA GLU A 82 0.16 17.11 -1.52
C GLU A 82 1.48 16.45 -2.00
N SER A 83 2.54 17.20 -2.11
CA SER A 83 3.83 16.69 -2.59
C SER A 83 4.50 15.68 -1.64
N ASN A 84 4.16 15.72 -0.36
CA ASN A 84 4.78 14.92 0.72
C ASN A 84 3.79 14.08 1.54
N ARG A 85 2.49 14.13 1.22
CA ARG A 85 1.44 13.34 1.89
C ARG A 85 0.11 13.41 1.14
N ILE A 86 -0.87 12.63 1.62
CA ILE A 86 -2.28 12.81 1.28
C ILE A 86 -3.02 13.16 2.56
N VAL A 87 -3.82 14.22 2.52
CA VAL A 87 -4.74 14.61 3.59
C VAL A 87 -6.09 13.96 3.30
N LEU A 88 -6.61 13.19 4.24
CA LEU A 88 -7.90 12.50 4.16
C LEU A 88 -8.87 13.17 5.11
N THR A 89 -9.97 13.74 4.60
CA THR A 89 -10.97 14.47 5.39
C THR A 89 -12.32 13.75 5.34
N ASN A 90 -12.88 13.47 6.51
CA ASN A 90 -14.23 12.90 6.64
C ASN A 90 -15.00 13.67 7.74
N GLY A 91 -15.87 14.59 7.33
CA GLY A 91 -16.51 15.55 8.22
C GLY A 91 -15.46 16.41 8.93
N SER A 92 -15.47 16.43 10.25
CA SER A 92 -14.49 17.15 11.07
C SER A 92 -13.19 16.37 11.34
N LYS A 93 -13.11 15.12 10.92
CA LYS A 93 -11.94 14.27 11.17
C LYS A 93 -10.95 14.35 10.02
N VAL A 94 -9.68 14.43 10.37
CA VAL A 94 -8.56 14.50 9.42
C VAL A 94 -7.55 13.41 9.75
N MET A 95 -7.04 12.75 8.71
CA MET A 95 -5.97 11.77 8.78
C MET A 95 -4.91 12.10 7.73
N TYR A 96 -3.66 11.88 8.06
CA TYR A 96 -2.55 12.03 7.12
C TYR A 96 -2.05 10.66 6.68
N LEU A 97 -1.95 10.45 5.37
CA LEU A 97 -1.24 9.34 4.76
C LEU A 97 0.12 9.84 4.32
N THR A 98 1.17 9.33 4.94
CA THR A 98 2.56 9.60 4.57
C THR A 98 3.25 8.31 4.17
N ALA A 99 4.25 8.40 3.29
CA ALA A 99 5.07 7.27 2.90
C ALA A 99 6.53 7.68 2.80
N SER A 100 7.41 6.82 3.27
CA SER A 100 8.85 6.89 3.11
C SER A 100 9.38 5.57 2.55
N GLY A 101 10.57 5.58 1.99
CA GLY A 101 11.16 4.35 1.47
C GLY A 101 12.54 4.58 0.88
N SER A 102 13.20 3.49 0.48
CA SER A 102 14.49 3.53 -0.21
C SER A 102 14.41 4.13 -1.62
N VAL A 103 13.19 4.22 -2.16
CA VAL A 103 12.85 4.96 -3.39
C VAL A 103 11.75 5.96 -3.07
N LYS A 104 11.87 7.19 -3.60
CA LYS A 104 10.92 8.27 -3.32
C LYS A 104 9.52 7.93 -3.86
N PRO A 105 8.47 7.89 -3.01
CA PRO A 105 7.09 7.72 -3.44
C PRO A 105 6.55 8.99 -4.12
N THR A 106 5.68 8.80 -5.12
CA THR A 106 4.91 9.87 -5.75
C THR A 106 3.43 9.67 -5.42
N TYR A 107 2.86 10.56 -4.62
CA TYR A 107 1.47 10.47 -4.19
C TYR A 107 0.50 10.69 -5.33
N LYS A 108 -0.58 9.92 -5.33
CA LYS A 108 -1.61 9.93 -6.38
C LYS A 108 -2.99 9.59 -5.84
N GLN A 109 -3.98 10.00 -6.61
CA GLN A 109 -5.35 9.54 -6.53
C GLN A 109 -5.72 8.88 -7.86
N TRP A 110 -6.52 7.82 -7.81
CA TRP A 110 -7.06 7.13 -8.98
C TRP A 110 -8.59 7.06 -8.87
N SER A 111 -9.23 6.87 -10.01
CA SER A 111 -10.67 6.62 -10.07
C SER A 111 -11.01 5.30 -9.38
N THR A 112 -12.16 5.28 -8.70
CA THR A 112 -12.82 4.06 -8.22
C THR A 112 -13.98 3.64 -9.14
N THR A 113 -14.21 4.39 -10.22
CA THR A 113 -15.19 4.03 -11.24
C THR A 113 -14.67 2.83 -12.04
N SER A 114 -15.46 1.80 -12.14
CA SER A 114 -15.13 0.64 -12.96
C SER A 114 -15.13 0.99 -14.45
N GLU A 115 -14.18 0.44 -15.19
CA GLU A 115 -14.13 0.48 -16.64
C GLU A 115 -14.92 -0.66 -17.29
N ASN A 116 -15.30 -1.66 -16.49
CA ASN A 116 -16.02 -2.84 -16.96
C ASN A 116 -17.45 -2.85 -16.44
N PHE A 117 -18.41 -3.19 -17.32
CA PHE A 117 -19.83 -3.23 -16.98
C PHE A 117 -20.22 -4.28 -15.94
N TYR A 118 -19.35 -5.29 -15.72
CA TYR A 118 -19.56 -6.38 -14.75
C TYR A 118 -18.93 -6.10 -13.38
N ASP A 119 -18.17 -5.02 -13.24
CA ASP A 119 -17.61 -4.63 -11.95
C ASP A 119 -18.63 -3.80 -11.15
N GLN A 120 -18.62 -3.97 -9.84
CA GLN A 120 -19.46 -3.16 -8.95
C GLN A 120 -18.94 -1.72 -8.87
N ALA A 121 -19.87 -0.78 -8.96
CA ALA A 121 -19.55 0.62 -8.70
C ALA A 121 -19.24 0.84 -7.22
N ASN A 122 -18.27 1.74 -6.94
CA ASN A 122 -17.89 2.17 -5.59
C ASN A 122 -18.20 3.67 -5.41
N PRO A 123 -19.48 4.08 -5.42
CA PRO A 123 -19.84 5.48 -5.34
C PRO A 123 -19.41 6.09 -3.99
N GLY A 124 -19.00 7.36 -4.01
CA GLY A 124 -18.58 8.08 -2.80
C GLY A 124 -17.26 7.62 -2.21
N THR A 125 -16.44 6.90 -2.99
CA THR A 125 -15.11 6.47 -2.56
C THR A 125 -14.01 7.02 -3.46
N TYR A 126 -12.79 7.02 -2.93
CA TYR A 126 -11.57 7.44 -3.60
C TYR A 126 -10.50 6.36 -3.45
N MET A 127 -9.72 6.11 -4.48
CA MET A 127 -8.51 5.30 -4.39
C MET A 127 -7.32 6.23 -4.28
N VAL A 128 -6.54 6.09 -3.21
CA VAL A 128 -5.41 6.97 -2.89
C VAL A 128 -4.17 6.17 -2.51
N GLY A 129 -3.00 6.76 -2.71
CA GLY A 129 -1.73 6.13 -2.34
C GLY A 129 -0.55 6.74 -3.06
N PHE A 130 0.39 5.91 -3.47
CA PHE A 130 1.57 6.36 -4.19
C PHE A 130 2.04 5.34 -5.22
N GLU A 131 2.87 5.80 -6.15
CA GLU A 131 3.65 4.97 -7.06
C GLU A 131 5.14 5.21 -6.87
N ALA A 132 5.93 4.17 -7.10
CA ALA A 132 7.38 4.22 -7.17
C ALA A 132 7.89 3.22 -8.20
N THR A 133 9.03 3.55 -8.84
CA THR A 133 9.70 2.61 -9.76
C THR A 133 10.92 2.01 -9.07
N VAL A 134 10.94 0.70 -9.00
CA VAL A 134 12.02 -0.10 -8.44
C VAL A 134 12.86 -0.64 -9.58
N THR A 135 14.15 -0.37 -9.57
CA THR A 135 15.07 -0.89 -10.58
C THR A 135 15.15 -2.41 -10.54
N ALA A 136 15.37 -3.03 -11.68
CA ALA A 136 15.54 -4.49 -11.78
C ALA A 136 16.57 -5.01 -10.76
N ASN A 137 16.29 -6.16 -10.15
CA ASN A 137 17.09 -6.83 -9.13
C ASN A 137 17.28 -6.07 -7.80
N GLN A 138 16.65 -4.91 -7.62
CA GLN A 138 16.71 -4.15 -6.36
C GLN A 138 15.65 -4.64 -5.38
N THR A 139 16.00 -4.63 -4.09
CA THR A 139 15.05 -4.74 -3.00
C THR A 139 14.76 -3.35 -2.46
N VAL A 140 13.49 -3.02 -2.27
CA VAL A 140 13.05 -1.74 -1.70
C VAL A 140 12.14 -1.98 -0.53
N THR A 141 12.16 -1.02 0.40
CA THR A 141 11.22 -0.95 1.50
C THR A 141 10.39 0.32 1.38
N PHE A 142 9.11 0.22 1.73
CA PHE A 142 8.22 1.36 1.93
C PHE A 142 7.59 1.27 3.31
N THR A 143 7.51 2.40 4.00
CA THR A 143 6.75 2.54 5.25
C THR A 143 5.66 3.56 5.00
N THR A 144 4.42 3.10 5.01
CA THR A 144 3.22 3.94 4.90
C THR A 144 2.63 4.11 6.29
N THR A 145 2.35 5.35 6.68
CA THR A 145 1.75 5.66 7.98
C THR A 145 0.46 6.43 7.78
N LEU A 146 -0.61 5.99 8.43
CA LEU A 146 -1.86 6.73 8.57
C LEU A 146 -1.95 7.20 10.01
N SER A 147 -1.87 8.53 10.20
CA SER A 147 -1.91 9.19 11.50
C SER A 147 -3.09 10.15 11.60
N PRO A 148 -3.92 10.09 12.64
CA PRO A 148 -4.92 11.12 12.90
C PRO A 148 -4.21 12.46 13.20
N LYS A 149 -4.89 13.55 12.78
CA LYS A 149 -4.45 14.93 13.09
C LYS A 149 -4.60 15.24 14.57
#